data_bd5af21311d6b794b7f3837cbc559471
#
_entry.id   bd5af21311d6b794b7f3837cbc559471
#
_cell.length_a   1.000
_cell.length_b   1.000
_cell.length_c   1.000
_cell.angle_alpha   90.00
_cell.angle_beta   90.00
_cell.angle_gamma   90.00
#
_symmetry.space_group_name_H-M   'P 1'
#
loop_
_entity.id
_entity.type
_entity.pdbx_description
1 polymer ?
#
loop_
_entity_poly.entity_id
_entity_poly.type
_entity_poly.pdbx_seq_one_letter_code
_entity_poly.pdbx_strand_id
1 'polypeptide(L)'
;MGKKRVLYVSQEIVPYTGETTMGEVASLLPQKTQEKGKDIRMFLPKFGTINERRHQLHEVIRLSGMNLIIDDFDHQLIIKVASIQKLRMQVYFIDNDEYFLTKHMFNNEDGSFMSNNDERMIFYCKGVIETVRKLGWKPDVIHCQGWFTSLVPMYIKKLYAGDPLFEDVKVIYSVFDNTYDGV
;
A
#
# COMPACT_ATOMS: atom_id res chain seq x y z
N MET A 1 12.52 -4.29 25.81
CA MET A 1 12.33 -3.43 24.61
C MET A 1 11.45 -4.18 23.64
N GLY A 2 10.30 -3.62 23.24
CA GLY A 2 9.42 -4.26 22.25
C GLY A 2 10.09 -4.39 20.87
N LYS A 3 9.60 -5.31 20.04
CA LYS A 3 10.08 -5.42 18.65
C LYS A 3 9.79 -4.12 17.89
N LYS A 4 10.78 -3.58 17.19
CA LYS A 4 10.57 -2.46 16.27
C LYS A 4 9.61 -2.86 15.15
N ARG A 5 8.67 -1.97 14.83
CA ARG A 5 7.60 -2.15 13.85
C ARG A 5 7.87 -1.36 12.59
N VAL A 6 7.90 -2.02 11.46
CA VAL A 6 8.16 -1.39 10.16
C VAL A 6 6.97 -1.63 9.23
N LEU A 7 6.37 -0.54 8.79
CA LEU A 7 5.32 -0.52 7.79
C LEU A 7 5.95 -0.31 6.41
N TYR A 8 5.71 -1.22 5.49
CA TYR A 8 6.07 -1.08 4.09
C TYR A 8 4.83 -0.71 3.28
N VAL A 9 4.89 0.40 2.58
CA VAL A 9 3.85 0.86 1.66
C VAL A 9 4.46 0.87 0.27
N SER A 10 3.99 -0.02 -0.59
CA SER A 10 4.65 -0.29 -1.87
C SER A 10 3.68 -0.14 -3.03
N GLN A 11 4.20 0.32 -4.15
CA GLN A 11 3.48 0.38 -5.42
C GLN A 11 3.46 -0.98 -6.11
N GLU A 12 4.53 -1.77 -5.95
CA GLU A 12 4.72 -3.08 -6.55
C GLU A 12 5.33 -4.04 -5.53
N ILE A 13 4.94 -5.30 -5.57
CA ILE A 13 5.51 -6.39 -4.75
C ILE A 13 5.46 -7.71 -5.54
N VAL A 14 6.61 -8.34 -5.75
CA VAL A 14 6.67 -9.72 -6.27
C VAL A 14 6.15 -10.70 -5.19
N PRO A 15 5.30 -11.66 -5.52
CA PRO A 15 4.87 -12.12 -6.85
C PRO A 15 3.51 -11.58 -7.35
N TYR A 16 2.97 -10.54 -6.74
CA TYR A 16 1.62 -10.03 -7.05
C TYR A 16 1.60 -9.15 -8.28
N THR A 17 2.64 -8.34 -8.46
CA THR A 17 2.86 -7.52 -9.65
C THR A 17 3.97 -8.12 -10.51
N GLY A 18 4.31 -7.47 -11.62
CA GLY A 18 5.38 -7.93 -12.51
C GLY A 18 6.76 -8.00 -11.84
N GLU A 19 7.69 -8.67 -12.47
CA GLU A 19 9.08 -8.76 -12.03
C GLU A 19 9.83 -7.47 -12.40
N THR A 20 9.80 -6.52 -11.49
CA THR A 20 10.51 -5.23 -11.59
C THR A 20 11.51 -5.12 -10.45
N THR A 21 12.54 -4.31 -10.62
CA THR A 21 13.52 -4.02 -9.54
C THR A 21 12.82 -3.51 -8.28
N MET A 22 11.80 -2.65 -8.43
CA MET A 22 11.00 -2.17 -7.30
C MET A 22 10.27 -3.32 -6.61
N GLY A 23 9.56 -4.17 -7.38
CA GLY A 23 8.81 -5.31 -6.85
C GLY A 23 9.69 -6.32 -6.12
N GLU A 24 10.90 -6.57 -6.63
CA GLU A 24 11.90 -7.44 -5.97
C GLU A 24 12.39 -6.84 -4.65
N VAL A 25 12.78 -5.57 -4.64
CA VAL A 25 13.20 -4.87 -3.42
C VAL A 25 12.07 -4.84 -2.41
N ALA A 26 10.83 -4.58 -2.85
CA ALA A 26 9.65 -4.55 -1.99
C ALA A 26 9.29 -5.92 -1.39
N SER A 27 9.77 -7.01 -1.98
CA SER A 27 9.63 -8.36 -1.44
C SER A 27 10.81 -8.74 -0.52
N LEU A 28 12.05 -8.50 -0.96
CA LEU A 28 13.26 -8.96 -0.26
C LEU A 28 13.61 -8.14 0.97
N LEU A 29 13.44 -6.81 0.92
CA LEU A 29 13.79 -5.93 2.03
C LEU A 29 12.93 -6.18 3.28
N PRO A 30 11.59 -6.31 3.19
CA PRO A 30 10.76 -6.68 4.33
C PRO A 30 11.14 -8.05 4.90
N GLN A 31 11.44 -9.04 4.04
CA GLN A 31 11.92 -10.34 4.48
C GLN A 31 13.18 -10.21 5.35
N LYS A 32 14.20 -9.51 4.86
CA LYS A 32 15.44 -9.29 5.61
C LYS A 32 15.22 -8.53 6.91
N THR A 33 14.27 -7.62 6.92
CA THR A 33 13.88 -6.88 8.11
C THR A 33 13.22 -7.79 9.15
N GLN A 34 12.34 -8.69 8.70
CA GLN A 34 11.70 -9.70 9.57
C GLN A 34 12.72 -10.71 10.12
N GLU A 35 13.66 -11.18 9.28
CA GLU A 35 14.76 -12.07 9.70
C GLU A 35 15.63 -11.45 10.81
N LYS A 36 15.74 -10.11 10.83
CA LYS A 36 16.39 -9.35 11.90
C LYS A 36 15.48 -9.11 13.13
N GLY A 37 14.38 -9.85 13.23
CA GLY A 37 13.49 -9.86 14.40
C GLY A 37 12.55 -8.63 14.50
N LYS A 38 12.35 -7.87 13.42
CA LYS A 38 11.39 -6.77 13.39
C LYS A 38 9.98 -7.29 13.12
N ASP A 39 8.97 -6.57 13.61
CA ASP A 39 7.56 -6.81 13.27
C ASP A 39 7.23 -5.99 12.02
N ILE A 40 6.73 -6.63 10.97
CA ILE A 40 6.48 -5.97 9.69
C ILE A 40 5.01 -6.07 9.27
N ARG A 41 4.54 -5.06 8.55
CA ARG A 41 3.31 -5.10 7.76
C ARG A 41 3.59 -4.50 6.39
N MET A 42 2.92 -5.02 5.38
CA MET A 42 3.10 -4.62 3.99
C MET A 42 1.77 -4.27 3.38
N PHE A 43 1.75 -3.20 2.57
CA PHE A 43 0.57 -2.76 1.85
C PHE A 43 0.84 -2.64 0.36
N LEU A 44 -0.15 -2.99 -0.45
CA LEU A 44 -0.15 -2.94 -1.91
C LEU A 44 -1.53 -2.50 -2.41
N PRO A 45 -1.65 -1.71 -3.50
CA PRO A 45 -2.93 -1.55 -4.17
C PRO A 45 -3.39 -2.89 -4.75
N LYS A 46 -4.69 -3.18 -4.67
CA LYS A 46 -5.24 -4.38 -5.29
C LYS A 46 -5.53 -4.13 -6.77
N PHE A 47 -4.50 -3.97 -7.57
CA PHE A 47 -4.67 -3.82 -9.02
C PHE A 47 -5.46 -4.99 -9.64
N GLY A 48 -6.29 -4.71 -10.64
CA GLY A 48 -7.09 -5.72 -11.33
C GLY A 48 -6.27 -6.80 -12.03
N THR A 49 -4.98 -6.53 -12.30
CA THR A 49 -4.02 -7.49 -12.81
C THR A 49 -3.66 -8.59 -11.81
N ILE A 50 -3.94 -8.39 -10.51
CA ILE A 50 -3.62 -9.35 -9.46
C ILE A 50 -4.69 -10.44 -9.42
N ASN A 51 -4.29 -11.67 -9.72
CA ASN A 51 -5.18 -12.81 -9.70
C ASN A 51 -5.46 -13.28 -8.25
N GLU A 52 -6.64 -12.97 -7.76
CA GLU A 52 -7.05 -13.27 -6.38
C GLU A 52 -7.04 -14.77 -6.05
N ARG A 53 -7.51 -15.60 -6.97
CA ARG A 53 -7.55 -17.06 -6.77
C ARG A 53 -6.15 -17.65 -6.71
N ARG A 54 -5.27 -17.25 -7.63
CA ARG A 54 -3.88 -17.71 -7.67
C ARG A 54 -3.11 -17.38 -6.39
N HIS A 55 -3.34 -16.20 -5.84
CA HIS A 55 -2.64 -15.69 -4.67
C HIS A 55 -3.43 -15.88 -3.37
N GLN A 56 -4.61 -16.51 -3.43
CA GLN A 56 -5.45 -16.78 -2.27
C GLN A 56 -5.79 -15.53 -1.45
N LEU A 57 -6.13 -14.43 -2.15
CA LEU A 57 -6.61 -13.23 -1.49
C LEU A 57 -7.96 -13.48 -0.84
N HIS A 58 -8.12 -13.03 0.39
CA HIS A 58 -9.41 -13.05 1.07
C HIS A 58 -9.67 -11.72 1.77
N GLU A 59 -10.92 -11.33 1.81
CA GLU A 59 -11.35 -10.10 2.46
C GLU A 59 -11.25 -10.20 3.98
N VAL A 60 -10.79 -9.12 4.61
CA VAL A 60 -10.79 -8.97 6.07
C VAL A 60 -11.98 -8.08 6.45
N ILE A 61 -13.14 -8.68 6.65
CA ILE A 61 -14.42 -7.98 6.89
C ILE A 61 -14.31 -6.94 8.02
N ARG A 62 -13.64 -7.26 9.13
CA ARG A 62 -13.47 -6.34 10.26
C ARG A 62 -12.67 -5.06 9.91
N LEU A 63 -11.89 -5.07 8.84
CA LEU A 63 -11.09 -3.93 8.37
C LEU A 63 -11.77 -3.21 7.20
N SER A 64 -12.63 -3.91 6.47
CA SER A 64 -13.37 -3.38 5.33
C SER A 64 -14.56 -2.50 5.75
N GLY A 65 -15.19 -1.86 4.78
CA GLY A 65 -16.44 -1.12 4.94
C GLY A 65 -16.29 0.32 5.47
N MET A 66 -15.07 0.84 5.60
CA MET A 66 -14.85 2.27 5.83
C MET A 66 -15.08 3.03 4.53
N ASN A 67 -15.68 4.22 4.58
CA ASN A 67 -15.76 5.12 3.45
C ASN A 67 -14.61 6.13 3.50
N LEU A 68 -13.95 6.32 2.36
CA LEU A 68 -12.97 7.39 2.15
C LEU A 68 -13.59 8.45 1.26
N ILE A 69 -13.56 9.70 1.70
CA ILE A 69 -14.07 10.82 0.90
C ILE A 69 -12.95 11.30 -0.02
N ILE A 70 -13.22 11.29 -1.33
CA ILE A 70 -12.36 11.83 -2.37
C ILE A 70 -13.25 12.63 -3.30
N ASP A 71 -12.90 13.90 -3.54
CA ASP A 71 -13.65 14.83 -4.40
C ASP A 71 -15.16 14.85 -4.09
N ASP A 72 -15.51 14.99 -2.80
CA ASP A 72 -16.87 15.02 -2.27
C ASP A 72 -17.69 13.72 -2.41
N PHE A 73 -17.11 12.63 -2.89
CA PHE A 73 -17.76 11.33 -3.01
C PHE A 73 -17.21 10.30 -2.02
N ASP A 74 -18.13 9.44 -1.55
CA ASP A 74 -17.79 8.32 -0.66
C ASP A 74 -17.36 7.10 -1.47
N HIS A 75 -16.14 6.62 -1.21
CA HIS A 75 -15.59 5.41 -1.82
C HIS A 75 -15.33 4.34 -0.76
N GLN A 76 -15.97 3.19 -0.91
CA GLN A 76 -15.83 2.10 0.05
C GLN A 76 -14.43 1.50 0.03
N LEU A 77 -13.80 1.45 1.20
CA LEU A 77 -12.51 0.79 1.40
C LEU A 77 -12.70 -0.69 1.71
N ILE A 78 -12.19 -1.54 0.85
CA ILE A 78 -12.14 -2.99 1.03
C ILE A 78 -10.69 -3.39 1.32
N ILE A 79 -10.49 -4.24 2.31
CA ILE A 79 -9.17 -4.74 2.68
C ILE A 79 -9.13 -6.24 2.43
N LYS A 80 -8.23 -6.64 1.54
CA LYS A 80 -7.90 -8.05 1.31
C LYS A 80 -6.52 -8.36 1.85
N VAL A 81 -6.26 -9.62 2.17
CA VAL A 81 -4.93 -10.10 2.60
C VAL A 81 -4.55 -11.35 1.85
N ALA A 82 -3.27 -11.50 1.64
CA ALA A 82 -2.65 -12.75 1.21
C ALA A 82 -1.29 -12.91 1.88
N SER A 83 -0.76 -14.14 1.86
CA SER A 83 0.56 -14.44 2.42
C SER A 83 1.53 -14.79 1.30
N ILE A 84 2.71 -14.20 1.34
CA ILE A 84 3.84 -14.70 0.55
C ILE A 84 4.34 -15.98 1.24
N GLN A 85 3.83 -17.13 0.80
CA GLN A 85 4.00 -18.43 1.51
C GLN A 85 5.45 -18.77 1.83
N LYS A 86 6.36 -18.58 0.88
CA LYS A 86 7.80 -18.85 1.07
C LYS A 86 8.42 -18.00 2.18
N LEU A 87 7.88 -16.81 2.43
CA LEU A 87 8.46 -15.80 3.32
C LEU A 87 7.65 -15.61 4.60
N ARG A 88 6.49 -16.25 4.73
CA ARG A 88 5.55 -16.09 5.85
C ARG A 88 5.20 -14.62 6.16
N MET A 89 5.12 -13.80 5.12
CA MET A 89 4.79 -12.39 5.23
C MET A 89 3.37 -12.14 4.74
N GLN A 90 2.61 -11.36 5.50
CA GLN A 90 1.28 -10.92 5.10
C GLN A 90 1.34 -9.60 4.35
N VAL A 91 0.61 -9.53 3.24
CA VAL A 91 0.39 -8.31 2.47
C VAL A 91 -1.07 -7.94 2.56
N TYR A 92 -1.35 -6.69 2.95
CA TYR A 92 -2.67 -6.08 2.95
C TYR A 92 -2.87 -5.37 1.63
N PHE A 93 -4.00 -5.62 0.99
CA PHE A 93 -4.37 -5.00 -0.28
C PHE A 93 -5.45 -3.97 -0.02
N ILE A 94 -5.21 -2.76 -0.48
CA ILE A 94 -6.19 -1.69 -0.52
C ILE A 94 -6.98 -1.84 -1.81
N ASP A 95 -8.28 -2.09 -1.68
CA ASP A 95 -9.16 -2.43 -2.80
C ASP A 95 -10.39 -1.53 -2.86
N ASN A 96 -10.77 -1.23 -4.08
CA ASN A 96 -12.02 -0.60 -4.48
C ASN A 96 -12.21 -0.87 -5.97
N ASP A 97 -13.36 -1.42 -6.35
CA ASP A 97 -13.61 -1.83 -7.75
C ASP A 97 -13.56 -0.64 -8.71
N GLU A 98 -14.03 0.53 -8.31
CA GLU A 98 -14.04 1.74 -9.13
C GLU A 98 -12.63 2.19 -9.51
N TYR A 99 -11.68 2.10 -8.55
CA TYR A 99 -10.31 2.56 -8.75
C TYR A 99 -9.36 1.47 -9.25
N PHE A 100 -9.57 0.23 -8.88
CA PHE A 100 -8.56 -0.81 -9.11
C PHE A 100 -8.99 -1.97 -9.99
N LEU A 101 -10.28 -2.12 -10.32
CA LEU A 101 -10.74 -3.15 -11.25
C LEU A 101 -10.44 -2.75 -12.71
N THR A 102 -9.16 -2.63 -13.03
CA THR A 102 -8.66 -2.27 -14.36
C THR A 102 -7.73 -3.35 -14.89
N LYS A 103 -7.62 -3.48 -16.22
CA LYS A 103 -6.73 -4.46 -16.86
C LYS A 103 -5.24 -4.10 -16.77
N HIS A 104 -4.94 -2.85 -16.47
CA HIS A 104 -3.59 -2.30 -16.39
C HIS A 104 -3.39 -1.58 -15.05
N MET A 105 -2.14 -1.43 -14.61
CA MET A 105 -1.84 -0.81 -13.33
C MET A 105 -2.03 0.71 -13.37
N PHE A 106 -1.44 1.39 -14.36
CA PHE A 106 -1.37 2.86 -14.42
C PHE A 106 -1.75 3.45 -15.77
N ASN A 107 -1.80 2.63 -16.81
CA ASN A 107 -2.02 3.07 -18.18
C ASN A 107 -3.34 2.51 -18.74
N ASN A 108 -3.90 3.19 -19.72
CA ASN A 108 -5.00 2.71 -20.53
C ASN A 108 -4.51 1.64 -21.53
N GLU A 109 -5.43 1.02 -22.26
CA GLU A 109 -5.09 0.02 -23.30
C GLU A 109 -4.24 0.61 -24.45
N ASP A 110 -4.36 1.91 -24.71
CA ASP A 110 -3.59 2.65 -25.72
C ASP A 110 -2.19 3.08 -25.24
N GLY A 111 -1.84 2.75 -24.00
CA GLY A 111 -0.58 3.11 -23.37
C GLY A 111 -0.56 4.50 -22.72
N SER A 112 -1.59 5.32 -22.90
CA SER A 112 -1.70 6.61 -22.21
C SER A 112 -1.86 6.44 -20.70
N PHE A 113 -1.40 7.40 -19.93
CA PHE A 113 -1.54 7.41 -18.47
C PHE A 113 -3.02 7.61 -18.09
N MET A 114 -3.52 6.84 -17.11
CA MET A 114 -4.91 6.98 -16.65
C MET A 114 -5.12 8.34 -16.00
N SER A 115 -6.16 9.06 -16.42
CA SER A 115 -6.45 10.41 -15.93
C SER A 115 -6.81 10.48 -14.44
N ASN A 116 -7.28 9.39 -13.85
CA ASN A 116 -7.66 9.32 -12.44
C ASN A 116 -6.58 8.71 -11.54
N ASN A 117 -5.34 8.63 -11.99
CA ASN A 117 -4.25 8.07 -11.17
C ASN A 117 -3.97 8.88 -9.90
N ASP A 118 -4.26 10.17 -9.89
CA ASP A 118 -4.21 11.04 -8.72
C ASP A 118 -5.23 10.64 -7.65
N GLU A 119 -6.50 10.45 -8.02
CA GLU A 119 -7.55 9.97 -7.09
C GLU A 119 -7.22 8.56 -6.57
N ARG A 120 -6.75 7.67 -7.44
CA ARG A 120 -6.33 6.31 -7.08
C ARG A 120 -5.19 6.32 -6.08
N MET A 121 -4.21 7.21 -6.27
CA MET A 121 -3.09 7.42 -5.35
C MET A 121 -3.58 7.98 -4.00
N ILE A 122 -4.49 8.96 -4.03
CA ILE A 122 -5.13 9.52 -2.83
C ILE A 122 -5.85 8.41 -2.06
N PHE A 123 -6.68 7.63 -2.75
CA PHE A 123 -7.43 6.51 -2.15
C PHE A 123 -6.49 5.50 -1.50
N TYR A 124 -5.45 5.07 -2.22
CA TYR A 124 -4.48 4.12 -1.71
C TYR A 124 -3.78 4.63 -0.46
N CYS A 125 -3.22 5.83 -0.51
CA CYS A 125 -2.45 6.39 0.60
C CYS A 125 -3.32 6.64 1.85
N LYS A 126 -4.53 7.18 1.69
CA LYS A 126 -5.51 7.32 2.78
C LYS A 126 -5.92 5.95 3.32
N GLY A 127 -6.23 4.99 2.45
CA GLY A 127 -6.65 3.64 2.80
C GLY A 127 -5.61 2.90 3.65
N VAL A 128 -4.33 3.04 3.32
CA VAL A 128 -3.24 2.49 4.13
C VAL A 128 -3.27 3.07 5.54
N ILE A 129 -3.32 4.39 5.67
CA ILE A 129 -3.26 5.07 6.97
C ILE A 129 -4.48 4.71 7.83
N GLU A 130 -5.69 4.78 7.26
CA GLU A 130 -6.91 4.43 7.99
C GLU A 130 -6.94 2.95 8.40
N THR A 131 -6.40 2.06 7.57
CA THR A 131 -6.27 0.65 7.93
C THR A 131 -5.31 0.46 9.09
N VAL A 132 -4.16 1.14 9.10
CA VAL A 132 -3.18 1.09 10.22
C VAL A 132 -3.81 1.64 11.50
N ARG A 133 -4.60 2.71 11.42
CA ARG A 133 -5.35 3.27 12.55
C ARG A 133 -6.36 2.26 13.09
N LYS A 134 -7.15 1.66 12.22
CA LYS A 134 -8.16 0.64 12.60
C LYS A 134 -7.53 -0.61 13.20
N LEU A 135 -6.31 -0.96 12.79
CA LEU A 135 -5.52 -2.04 13.39
C LEU A 135 -4.95 -1.68 14.77
N GLY A 136 -4.89 -0.40 15.13
CA GLY A 136 -4.21 0.05 16.36
C GLY A 136 -2.72 -0.32 16.39
N TRP A 137 -2.09 -0.45 15.22
CA TRP A 137 -0.70 -0.91 15.11
C TRP A 137 0.23 0.28 14.88
N LYS A 138 0.88 0.77 15.95
CA LYS A 138 1.80 1.91 15.91
C LYS A 138 3.11 1.51 15.22
N PRO A 139 3.43 2.02 14.02
CA PRO A 139 4.73 1.80 13.37
C PRO A 139 5.82 2.67 14.01
N ASP A 140 7.05 2.15 14.11
CA ASP A 140 8.23 2.97 14.40
C ASP A 140 8.80 3.59 13.12
N VAL A 141 8.65 2.89 12.00
CA VAL A 141 9.12 3.33 10.67
C VAL A 141 8.05 3.03 9.63
N ILE A 142 7.81 3.98 8.74
CA ILE A 142 7.04 3.80 7.50
C ILE A 142 8.01 3.93 6.34
N HIS A 143 8.09 2.90 5.51
CA HIS A 143 8.91 2.90 4.30
C HIS A 143 8.02 2.88 3.07
N CYS A 144 8.00 4.00 2.35
CA CYS A 144 7.24 4.21 1.12
C CYS A 144 8.12 3.92 -0.10
N GLN A 145 7.58 3.18 -1.08
CA GLN A 145 8.33 2.73 -2.26
C GLN A 145 7.51 2.98 -3.53
N GLY A 146 8.04 3.83 -4.42
CA GLY A 146 7.42 4.23 -5.67
C GLY A 146 6.50 5.45 -5.55
N TRP A 147 6.26 6.12 -6.68
CA TRP A 147 5.53 7.38 -6.74
C TRP A 147 4.09 7.29 -6.22
N PHE A 148 3.43 6.14 -6.41
CA PHE A 148 2.05 5.91 -5.97
C PHE A 148 1.88 5.96 -4.43
N THR A 149 2.98 5.98 -3.69
CA THR A 149 3.01 6.07 -2.22
C THR A 149 3.39 7.46 -1.72
N SER A 150 3.63 8.43 -2.61
CA SER A 150 4.24 9.73 -2.28
C SER A 150 3.41 10.61 -1.36
N LEU A 151 2.09 10.42 -1.30
CA LEU A 151 1.23 11.18 -0.40
C LEU A 151 1.27 10.69 1.06
N VAL A 152 1.74 9.47 1.33
CA VAL A 152 1.81 8.94 2.71
C VAL A 152 2.65 9.85 3.62
N PRO A 153 3.89 10.26 3.25
CA PRO A 153 4.69 11.18 4.09
C PRO A 153 3.98 12.50 4.38
N MET A 154 3.32 13.06 3.38
CA MET A 154 2.57 14.32 3.51
C MET A 154 1.39 14.16 4.48
N TYR A 155 0.60 13.12 4.31
CA TYR A 155 -0.55 12.84 5.18
C TYR A 155 -0.11 12.65 6.64
N ILE A 156 0.90 11.82 6.89
CA ILE A 156 1.43 11.61 8.24
C ILE A 156 1.86 12.91 8.89
N LYS A 157 2.54 13.78 8.15
CA LYS A 157 3.09 15.03 8.70
C LYS A 157 2.10 16.17 8.79
N LYS A 158 1.02 16.17 8.00
CA LYS A 158 0.07 17.28 7.92
C LYS A 158 -1.32 16.90 8.40
N LEU A 159 -1.93 15.86 7.81
CA LEU A 159 -3.31 15.49 8.09
C LEU A 159 -3.45 14.72 9.40
N TYR A 160 -2.47 13.87 9.72
CA TYR A 160 -2.43 13.04 10.93
C TYR A 160 -1.36 13.50 11.94
N ALA A 161 -0.90 14.77 11.87
CA ALA A 161 0.14 15.38 12.72
C ALA A 161 -0.34 15.40 14.16
N GLY A 162 -1.03 14.93 14.80
CA GLY A 162 -1.48 14.86 16.21
C GLY A 162 -2.00 13.49 16.58
N ASP A 163 -1.96 12.56 15.63
CA ASP A 163 -2.40 11.19 15.89
C ASP A 163 -1.31 10.43 16.67
N PRO A 164 -1.59 9.94 17.89
CA PRO A 164 -0.61 9.25 18.74
C PRO A 164 0.03 8.03 18.08
N LEU A 165 -0.63 7.45 17.04
CA LEU A 165 -0.08 6.33 16.28
C LEU A 165 1.13 6.73 15.43
N PHE A 166 1.21 8.00 15.01
CA PHE A 166 2.21 8.49 14.07
C PHE A 166 3.15 9.57 14.63
N GLU A 167 2.97 9.97 15.90
CA GLU A 167 3.69 11.07 16.53
C GLU A 167 5.22 10.97 16.40
N ASP A 168 5.80 9.80 16.64
CA ASP A 168 7.26 9.57 16.61
C ASP A 168 7.72 8.77 15.39
N VAL A 169 6.85 8.57 14.41
CA VAL A 169 7.15 7.70 13.28
C VAL A 169 8.22 8.32 12.37
N LYS A 170 9.21 7.51 12.00
CA LYS A 170 10.19 7.88 10.98
C LYS A 170 9.68 7.43 9.61
N VAL A 171 9.71 8.35 8.65
CA VAL A 171 9.30 8.06 7.28
C VAL A 171 10.54 7.99 6.39
N ILE A 172 10.66 6.89 5.64
CA ILE A 172 11.66 6.67 4.61
C ILE A 172 10.93 6.61 3.27
N TYR A 173 11.46 7.26 2.26
CA TYR A 173 10.93 7.22 0.91
C TYR A 173 12.00 6.76 -0.07
N SER A 174 11.74 5.66 -0.79
CA SER A 174 12.60 5.18 -1.87
C SER A 174 12.08 5.66 -3.21
N VAL A 175 12.91 6.42 -3.89
CA VAL A 175 12.68 6.88 -5.26
C VAL A 175 13.22 5.83 -6.23
N PHE A 176 12.40 5.45 -7.19
CA PHE A 176 12.79 4.56 -8.28
C PHE A 176 12.73 5.31 -9.60
N ASP A 177 13.59 4.93 -10.53
CA ASP A 177 13.57 5.43 -11.91
C ASP A 177 12.42 4.75 -12.66
N ASN A 178 11.24 5.27 -12.47
CA ASN A 178 10.04 4.87 -13.18
C ASN A 178 9.29 6.11 -13.66
N THR A 179 8.89 6.09 -14.90
CA THR A 179 8.18 7.19 -15.54
C THR A 179 6.89 7.51 -14.79
N TYR A 180 6.76 8.75 -14.36
CA TYR A 180 5.52 9.34 -13.92
C TYR A 180 5.17 10.47 -14.90
N ASP A 181 4.20 10.21 -15.77
CA ASP A 181 3.71 11.18 -16.75
C ASP A 181 2.45 11.91 -16.23
N GLY A 182 2.33 12.02 -14.92
CA GLY A 182 1.23 12.72 -14.28
C GLY A 182 1.36 14.25 -14.39
N VAL A 183 0.25 14.92 -14.36
CA VAL A 183 0.05 16.37 -14.43
C VAL A 183 0.71 17.07 -13.27
#